data_5b56c1d553b37075fc85ecf8d5d577c3
#
_entry.id   5b56c1d553b37075fc85ecf8d5d577c3
#
_cell.length_a   1.000
_cell.length_b   1.000
_cell.length_c   1.000
_cell.angle_alpha   90.00
_cell.angle_beta   90.00
_cell.angle_gamma   90.00
#
_symmetry.space_group_name_H-M   'P 1'
#
loop_
_entity.id
_entity.type
_entity.pdbx_description
1 polymer ?
#
loop_
_entity_poly.entity_id
_entity_poly.type
_entity_poly.pdbx_seq_one_letter_code
_entity_poly.pdbx_strand_id
1 'polypeptide(L)'
;MNLINEKLNNLENNATKSPKEAVILLNMGGPNSLYEVGVFLKNMFDDPFILTIKNNFMRKMVGKMIVNSRIEKSKKIYEKLGGKSPLTPITFALTERLNELDPSRFYTYAMRYTPPYASMVLQDLALKEVESLVFFSMYPQYSSTTTLSSFNDAFSALKSLETFRPKVRVIERFYADNKLNEIILNTILSALNNRKSQDFVLIFSVHGLPKSVIDAGDTYQQECEHHVNLLKELMQQKNIPFKEVLLSYQSKLGPMKWLEPSTEELIEKHRKSNIIIYPLAFTIDNSETLYELDMQYRLMAERLAIKEYLVCPCLNDSIEFAQFIIERVKNLKE
;
A
#
# COMPACT_ATOMS: atom_id res chain seq x y z
N MET A 1 44.86 28.45 -5.51
CA MET A 1 44.83 27.11 -4.87
C MET A 1 44.15 27.10 -3.51
N ASN A 2 44.22 28.14 -2.68
CA ASN A 2 43.60 28.17 -1.33
C ASN A 2 42.06 28.20 -1.34
N LEU A 3 41.41 28.94 -2.25
CA LEU A 3 39.94 29.08 -2.27
C LEU A 3 39.16 27.80 -2.65
N ILE A 4 39.76 26.93 -3.45
CA ILE A 4 39.17 25.64 -3.82
C ILE A 4 39.31 24.66 -2.66
N ASN A 5 40.46 24.62 -2.03
CA ASN A 5 40.71 23.79 -0.84
C ASN A 5 39.86 24.23 0.37
N GLU A 6 39.67 25.54 0.54
CA GLU A 6 38.76 26.07 1.58
C GLU A 6 37.30 25.74 1.32
N LYS A 7 36.84 25.78 0.07
CA LYS A 7 35.50 25.32 -0.33
C LYS A 7 35.35 23.82 -0.20
N LEU A 8 36.36 23.02 -0.55
CA LEU A 8 36.35 21.55 -0.35
C LEU A 8 36.33 21.19 1.13
N ASN A 9 37.17 21.82 1.95
CA ASN A 9 37.18 21.62 3.41
C ASN A 9 35.86 22.07 4.06
N ASN A 10 35.22 23.13 3.57
CA ASN A 10 33.90 23.55 4.04
C ASN A 10 32.76 22.59 3.56
N LEU A 11 32.91 21.93 2.42
CA LEU A 11 32.02 20.88 1.97
C LEU A 11 32.22 19.58 2.77
N GLU A 12 33.43 19.21 3.10
CA GLU A 12 33.76 18.07 3.96
C GLU A 12 33.37 18.30 5.43
N ASN A 13 33.50 19.50 5.96
CA ASN A 13 33.10 19.85 7.34
C ASN A 13 31.59 20.06 7.48
N ASN A 14 30.85 20.34 6.39
CA ASN A 14 29.41 20.41 6.34
C ASN A 14 28.74 19.09 5.85
N ALA A 15 29.50 18.03 5.61
CA ALA A 15 28.96 16.71 5.46
C ALA A 15 28.36 16.29 6.82
N THR A 16 27.12 16.67 7.04
CA THR A 16 26.30 16.07 8.10
C THR A 16 26.46 14.57 7.96
N LYS A 17 26.98 13.89 9.01
CA LYS A 17 27.12 12.42 9.01
C LYS A 17 25.82 11.84 8.50
N SER A 18 25.90 11.08 7.40
CA SER A 18 24.72 10.37 6.86
C SER A 18 24.02 9.61 8.00
N PRO A 19 22.69 9.66 8.07
CA PRO A 19 21.97 8.93 9.11
C PRO A 19 22.42 7.46 9.16
N LYS A 20 22.66 6.95 10.37
CA LYS A 20 23.10 5.57 10.56
C LYS A 20 21.96 4.56 10.50
N GLU A 21 20.73 5.03 10.56
CA GLU A 21 19.52 4.24 10.43
C GLU A 21 18.74 4.62 9.16
N ALA A 22 18.32 3.63 8.38
CA ALA A 22 17.41 3.83 7.26
C ALA A 22 16.10 3.09 7.46
N VAL A 23 15.01 3.73 7.02
CA VAL A 23 13.66 3.16 6.98
C VAL A 23 13.29 2.92 5.52
N ILE A 24 12.98 1.68 5.18
CA ILE A 24 12.58 1.28 3.83
C ILE A 24 11.08 0.99 3.83
N LEU A 25 10.29 1.85 3.18
CA LEU A 25 8.87 1.61 2.94
C LEU A 25 8.72 0.54 1.86
N LEU A 26 8.14 -0.61 2.21
CA LEU A 26 7.97 -1.74 1.29
C LEU A 26 6.55 -1.77 0.75
N ASN A 27 6.42 -1.69 -0.58
CA ASN A 27 5.13 -1.75 -1.26
C ASN A 27 5.23 -2.61 -2.53
N MET A 28 4.08 -2.94 -3.14
CA MET A 28 4.03 -3.78 -4.32
C MET A 28 4.62 -3.13 -5.57
N GLY A 29 4.51 -1.81 -5.66
CA GLY A 29 4.84 -1.07 -6.87
C GLY A 29 3.71 -1.06 -7.90
N GLY A 30 4.00 -0.43 -9.01
CA GLY A 30 3.11 -0.34 -10.16
C GLY A 30 3.86 0.20 -11.36
N PRO A 31 3.41 -0.03 -12.60
CA PRO A 31 4.14 0.37 -13.79
C PRO A 31 4.33 1.90 -13.84
N ASN A 32 5.55 2.35 -14.07
CA ASN A 32 5.91 3.76 -14.21
C ASN A 32 5.68 4.28 -15.65
N SER A 33 5.34 3.36 -16.56
CA SER A 33 4.95 3.65 -17.94
C SER A 33 4.13 2.49 -18.50
N LEU A 34 3.44 2.71 -19.64
CA LEU A 34 2.71 1.63 -20.32
C LEU A 34 3.63 0.48 -20.78
N TYR A 35 4.90 0.77 -21.02
CA TYR A 35 5.89 -0.26 -21.42
C TYR A 35 6.21 -1.22 -20.26
N GLU A 36 6.11 -0.75 -19.02
CA GLU A 36 6.39 -1.56 -17.83
C GLU A 36 5.22 -2.46 -17.41
N VAL A 37 4.02 -2.27 -17.96
CA VAL A 37 2.83 -3.05 -17.58
C VAL A 37 3.07 -4.56 -17.73
N GLY A 38 3.71 -4.98 -18.82
CA GLY A 38 4.03 -6.38 -19.05
C GLY A 38 5.03 -6.94 -18.04
N VAL A 39 6.06 -6.18 -17.68
CA VAL A 39 7.08 -6.56 -16.68
C VAL A 39 6.46 -6.62 -15.29
N PHE A 40 5.68 -5.62 -14.93
CA PHE A 40 4.94 -5.60 -13.66
C PHE A 40 4.07 -6.85 -13.47
N LEU A 41 3.21 -7.16 -14.44
CA LEU A 41 2.35 -8.34 -14.39
C LEU A 41 3.16 -9.63 -14.35
N LYS A 42 4.24 -9.72 -15.12
CA LYS A 42 5.11 -10.89 -15.12
C LYS A 42 5.74 -11.10 -13.74
N ASN A 43 6.34 -10.07 -13.15
CA ASN A 43 6.97 -10.16 -11.83
C ASN A 43 5.95 -10.56 -10.75
N MET A 44 4.74 -10.00 -10.81
CA MET A 44 3.67 -10.31 -9.88
C MET A 44 3.19 -11.76 -10.01
N PHE A 45 2.97 -12.29 -11.22
CA PHE A 45 2.52 -13.67 -11.41
C PHE A 45 3.63 -14.70 -11.38
N ASP A 46 4.90 -14.32 -11.37
CA ASP A 46 6.03 -15.19 -11.08
C ASP A 46 6.25 -15.39 -9.56
N ASP A 47 5.61 -14.56 -8.72
CA ASP A 47 5.73 -14.64 -7.27
C ASP A 47 4.99 -15.88 -6.71
N PRO A 48 5.68 -16.76 -5.96
CA PRO A 48 5.07 -17.93 -5.35
C PRO A 48 4.04 -17.60 -4.25
N PHE A 49 4.06 -16.39 -3.71
CA PHE A 49 3.08 -15.92 -2.75
C PHE A 49 1.79 -15.45 -3.43
N ILE A 50 1.82 -15.10 -4.71
CA ILE A 50 0.65 -14.74 -5.52
C ILE A 50 0.06 -15.95 -6.22
N LEU A 51 0.92 -16.69 -6.96
CA LEU A 51 0.53 -17.96 -7.58
C LEU A 51 1.12 -19.12 -6.76
N THR A 52 0.33 -19.68 -5.85
CA THR A 52 0.74 -20.73 -4.90
C THR A 52 0.94 -22.11 -5.55
N ILE A 53 1.37 -22.14 -6.82
CA ILE A 53 1.71 -23.36 -7.56
C ILE A 53 3.10 -23.80 -7.17
N LYS A 54 3.23 -24.96 -6.49
CA LYS A 54 4.50 -25.48 -5.97
C LYS A 54 5.55 -25.74 -7.06
N ASN A 55 5.13 -26.25 -8.22
CA ASN A 55 6.03 -26.51 -9.34
C ASN A 55 6.38 -25.20 -10.04
N ASN A 56 7.66 -24.81 -10.00
CA ASN A 56 8.16 -23.56 -10.56
C ASN A 56 7.92 -23.43 -12.08
N PHE A 57 8.09 -24.53 -12.84
CA PHE A 57 7.87 -24.54 -14.28
C PHE A 57 6.38 -24.30 -14.60
N MET A 58 5.49 -25.01 -13.91
CA MET A 58 4.04 -24.83 -14.08
C MET A 58 3.60 -23.44 -13.66
N ARG A 59 4.13 -22.90 -12.55
CA ARG A 59 3.82 -21.53 -12.12
C ARG A 59 4.17 -20.51 -13.19
N LYS A 60 5.37 -20.58 -13.76
CA LYS A 60 5.81 -19.69 -14.85
C LYS A 60 4.96 -19.82 -16.10
N MET A 61 4.56 -21.06 -16.46
CA MET A 61 3.69 -21.29 -17.60
C MET A 61 2.30 -20.69 -17.40
N VAL A 62 1.68 -20.93 -16.24
CA VAL A 62 0.37 -20.34 -15.88
C VAL A 62 0.48 -18.83 -15.77
N GLY A 63 1.51 -18.31 -15.11
CA GLY A 63 1.77 -16.86 -15.02
C GLY A 63 1.85 -16.20 -16.39
N LYS A 64 2.59 -16.80 -17.34
CA LYS A 64 2.66 -16.29 -18.73
C LYS A 64 1.30 -16.27 -19.43
N MET A 65 0.47 -17.29 -19.24
CA MET A 65 -0.88 -17.31 -19.79
C MET A 65 -1.75 -16.18 -19.23
N ILE A 66 -1.70 -15.98 -17.91
CA ILE A 66 -2.43 -14.89 -17.23
C ILE A 66 -1.95 -13.52 -17.75
N VAL A 67 -0.63 -13.31 -17.82
CA VAL A 67 -0.05 -12.04 -18.33
C VAL A 67 -0.53 -11.77 -19.75
N ASN A 68 -0.43 -12.73 -20.65
CA ASN A 68 -0.84 -12.56 -22.04
C ASN A 68 -2.32 -12.22 -22.19
N SER A 69 -3.19 -12.76 -21.32
CA SER A 69 -4.63 -12.50 -21.35
C SER A 69 -5.00 -11.13 -20.77
N ARG A 70 -4.11 -10.53 -19.93
CA ARG A 70 -4.44 -9.32 -19.15
C ARG A 70 -3.70 -8.07 -19.59
N ILE A 71 -2.57 -8.20 -20.28
CA ILE A 71 -1.67 -7.07 -20.58
C ILE A 71 -2.39 -5.91 -21.26
N GLU A 72 -3.21 -6.17 -22.28
CA GLU A 72 -3.90 -5.12 -23.02
C GLU A 72 -5.03 -4.46 -22.19
N LYS A 73 -5.74 -5.25 -21.39
CA LYS A 73 -6.74 -4.71 -20.45
C LYS A 73 -6.06 -3.83 -19.39
N SER A 74 -4.93 -4.28 -18.85
CA SER A 74 -4.17 -3.52 -17.85
C SER A 74 -3.59 -2.24 -18.43
N LYS A 75 -3.05 -2.25 -19.66
CA LYS A 75 -2.59 -1.02 -20.33
C LYS A 75 -3.70 0.01 -20.45
N LYS A 76 -4.90 -0.39 -20.89
CA LYS A 76 -6.07 0.51 -20.97
C LYS A 76 -6.47 1.11 -19.62
N ILE A 77 -6.28 0.37 -18.52
CA ILE A 77 -6.51 0.90 -17.17
C ILE A 77 -5.48 1.99 -16.87
N TYR A 78 -4.19 1.71 -17.07
CA TYR A 78 -3.13 2.69 -16.83
C TYR A 78 -3.18 3.88 -17.80
N GLU A 79 -3.63 3.72 -19.04
CA GLU A 79 -3.90 4.83 -19.96
C GLU A 79 -4.90 5.83 -19.37
N LYS A 80 -5.98 5.34 -18.75
CA LYS A 80 -6.98 6.20 -18.07
C LYS A 80 -6.42 6.89 -16.83
N LEU A 81 -5.36 6.35 -16.24
CA LEU A 81 -4.66 6.92 -15.10
C LEU A 81 -3.47 7.83 -15.51
N GLY A 82 -3.38 8.21 -16.77
CA GLY A 82 -2.31 9.08 -17.28
C GLY A 82 -1.03 8.33 -17.68
N GLY A 83 -1.13 7.05 -18.01
CA GLY A 83 -0.05 6.23 -18.56
C GLY A 83 0.85 5.53 -17.54
N LYS A 84 0.59 5.69 -16.25
CA LYS A 84 1.41 5.12 -15.17
C LYS A 84 0.60 4.88 -13.89
N SER A 85 1.16 4.12 -12.96
CA SER A 85 0.61 3.99 -11.60
C SER A 85 0.92 5.26 -10.78
N PRO A 86 -0.02 5.76 -9.97
CA PRO A 86 0.23 6.86 -9.05
C PRO A 86 1.06 6.42 -7.83
N LEU A 87 1.16 5.12 -7.55
CA LEU A 87 1.74 4.56 -6.33
C LEU A 87 3.20 4.98 -6.12
N THR A 88 4.05 4.86 -7.15
CA THR A 88 5.48 5.20 -7.03
C THR A 88 5.70 6.70 -6.78
N PRO A 89 5.13 7.64 -7.56
CA PRO A 89 5.34 9.07 -7.31
C PRO A 89 4.76 9.54 -5.98
N ILE A 90 3.63 8.99 -5.50
CA ILE A 90 3.09 9.33 -4.18
C ILE A 90 4.00 8.77 -3.07
N THR A 91 4.50 7.54 -3.21
CA THR A 91 5.43 6.96 -2.23
C THR A 91 6.74 7.77 -2.18
N PHE A 92 7.23 8.25 -3.34
CA PHE A 92 8.38 9.15 -3.39
C PHE A 92 8.11 10.45 -2.61
N ALA A 93 6.98 11.12 -2.87
CA ALA A 93 6.60 12.33 -2.14
C ALA A 93 6.49 12.10 -0.63
N LEU A 94 5.97 10.93 -0.21
CA LEU A 94 5.93 10.54 1.20
C LEU A 94 7.34 10.41 1.78
N THR A 95 8.29 9.79 1.08
CA THR A 95 9.66 9.64 1.59
C THR A 95 10.39 10.98 1.68
N GLU A 96 10.19 11.89 0.73
CA GLU A 96 10.73 13.25 0.80
C GLU A 96 10.19 13.97 2.05
N ARG A 97 8.88 13.91 2.29
CA ARG A 97 8.27 14.50 3.49
C ARG A 97 8.79 13.89 4.79
N LEU A 98 8.99 12.57 4.83
CA LEU A 98 9.57 11.88 5.98
C LEU A 98 11.00 12.35 6.27
N ASN A 99 11.83 12.50 5.22
CA ASN A 99 13.20 12.99 5.35
C ASN A 99 13.24 14.45 5.81
N GLU A 100 12.27 15.28 5.40
CA GLU A 100 12.14 16.67 5.90
C GLU A 100 11.73 16.72 7.38
N LEU A 101 10.76 15.86 7.79
CA LEU A 101 10.22 15.88 9.15
C LEU A 101 11.12 15.16 10.17
N ASP A 102 11.89 14.18 9.76
CA ASP A 102 12.82 13.43 10.63
C ASP A 102 14.19 13.23 9.97
N PRO A 103 15.04 14.26 9.97
CA PRO A 103 16.39 14.18 9.39
C PRO A 103 17.37 13.29 10.18
N SER A 104 16.95 12.73 11.32
CA SER A 104 17.76 11.80 12.10
C SER A 104 17.86 10.41 11.47
N ARG A 105 17.03 10.10 10.49
CA ARG A 105 16.95 8.85 9.74
C ARG A 105 16.92 9.12 8.24
N PHE A 106 17.27 8.11 7.47
CA PHE A 106 17.12 8.14 6.02
C PHE A 106 15.90 7.32 5.61
N TYR A 107 14.87 7.98 5.08
CA TYR A 107 13.67 7.32 4.59
C TYR A 107 13.76 7.11 3.09
N THR A 108 13.50 5.88 2.66
CA THR A 108 13.47 5.47 1.26
C THR A 108 12.38 4.42 1.06
N TYR A 109 12.20 3.93 -0.16
CA TYR A 109 11.21 2.91 -0.45
C TYR A 109 11.74 1.86 -1.42
N ALA A 110 11.19 0.67 -1.37
CA ALA A 110 11.43 -0.39 -2.33
C ALA A 110 10.12 -1.02 -2.79
N MET A 111 10.05 -1.32 -4.07
CA MET A 111 8.87 -1.90 -4.71
C MET A 111 9.12 -3.36 -5.05
N ARG A 112 8.11 -4.21 -4.80
CA ARG A 112 8.23 -5.66 -5.01
C ARG A 112 8.27 -6.04 -6.49
N TYR A 113 7.49 -5.38 -7.35
CA TYR A 113 7.28 -5.81 -8.73
C TYR A 113 7.74 -4.82 -9.80
N THR A 114 8.17 -3.62 -9.39
CA THR A 114 8.73 -2.56 -10.27
C THR A 114 9.92 -1.88 -9.59
N PRO A 115 10.80 -1.19 -10.33
CA PRO A 115 11.86 -0.39 -9.72
C PRO A 115 11.29 0.75 -8.83
N PRO A 116 12.03 1.18 -7.78
CA PRO A 116 13.29 0.61 -7.31
C PRO A 116 13.05 -0.70 -6.54
N TYR A 117 13.76 -1.77 -6.92
CA TYR A 117 13.71 -3.05 -6.22
C TYR A 117 14.50 -3.01 -4.90
N ALA A 118 14.17 -3.90 -3.95
CA ALA A 118 14.88 -3.99 -2.68
C ALA A 118 16.39 -4.20 -2.86
N SER A 119 16.83 -4.96 -3.85
CA SER A 119 18.25 -5.16 -4.16
C SER A 119 18.96 -3.87 -4.54
N MET A 120 18.33 -2.97 -5.30
CA MET A 120 18.90 -1.70 -5.71
C MET A 120 19.03 -0.75 -4.50
N VAL A 121 17.97 -0.66 -3.69
CA VAL A 121 17.92 0.21 -2.52
C VAL A 121 18.94 -0.24 -1.46
N LEU A 122 19.04 -1.54 -1.20
CA LEU A 122 19.98 -2.07 -0.22
C LEU A 122 21.45 -1.91 -0.65
N GLN A 123 21.75 -1.98 -1.96
CA GLN A 123 23.08 -1.67 -2.48
C GLN A 123 23.45 -0.20 -2.24
N ASP A 124 22.53 0.73 -2.49
CA ASP A 124 22.75 2.16 -2.22
C ASP A 124 22.96 2.43 -0.73
N LEU A 125 22.17 1.78 0.15
CA LEU A 125 22.32 1.92 1.60
C LEU A 125 23.64 1.31 2.13
N ALA A 126 24.11 0.24 1.51
CA ALA A 126 25.43 -0.34 1.83
C ALA A 126 26.56 0.63 1.49
N LEU A 127 26.48 1.32 0.35
CA LEU A 127 27.44 2.37 -0.04
C LEU A 127 27.41 3.60 0.90
N LYS A 128 26.26 3.87 1.51
CA LYS A 128 26.09 4.93 2.52
C LYS A 128 26.48 4.51 3.93
N GLU A 129 27.00 3.29 4.11
CA GLU A 129 27.44 2.74 5.41
C GLU A 129 26.36 2.80 6.50
N VAL A 130 25.11 2.54 6.14
CA VAL A 130 24.00 2.45 7.09
C VAL A 130 24.21 1.25 8.03
N GLU A 131 24.00 1.45 9.33
CA GLU A 131 24.26 0.43 10.36
C GLU A 131 22.99 -0.32 10.79
N SER A 132 21.81 0.31 10.64
CA SER A 132 20.54 -0.29 10.99
C SER A 132 19.44 0.00 9.96
N LEU A 133 18.53 -0.96 9.79
CA LEU A 133 17.43 -0.88 8.87
C LEU A 133 16.10 -1.12 9.60
N VAL A 134 15.07 -0.39 9.19
CA VAL A 134 13.68 -0.70 9.52
C VAL A 134 12.96 -1.02 8.21
N PHE A 135 12.47 -2.26 8.07
CA PHE A 135 11.55 -2.61 6.98
C PHE A 135 10.13 -2.28 7.43
N PHE A 136 9.52 -1.31 6.79
CA PHE A 136 8.16 -0.87 7.07
C PHE A 136 7.21 -1.37 5.99
N SER A 137 6.31 -2.29 6.33
CA SER A 137 5.24 -2.71 5.43
C SER A 137 4.27 -1.54 5.19
N MET A 138 3.96 -1.25 3.92
CA MET A 138 2.95 -0.23 3.59
C MET A 138 1.52 -0.78 3.61
N TYR A 139 1.35 -2.04 4.03
CA TYR A 139 0.05 -2.69 4.19
C TYR A 139 -0.34 -2.69 5.66
N PRO A 140 -1.48 -2.07 6.04
CA PRO A 140 -1.88 -2.01 7.45
C PRO A 140 -2.14 -3.39 8.06
N GLN A 141 -2.77 -4.30 7.28
CA GLN A 141 -3.04 -5.68 7.66
C GLN A 141 -1.98 -6.61 7.05
N TYR A 142 -1.65 -7.67 7.76
CA TYR A 142 -0.74 -8.69 7.25
C TYR A 142 -1.42 -9.61 6.24
N SER A 143 -0.69 -9.95 5.19
CA SER A 143 -0.98 -11.09 4.31
C SER A 143 0.31 -11.71 3.81
N SER A 144 0.28 -13.03 3.57
CA SER A 144 1.36 -13.74 2.91
C SER A 144 1.58 -13.23 1.47
N THR A 145 0.51 -12.77 0.82
CA THR A 145 0.55 -12.28 -0.57
C THR A 145 1.17 -10.90 -0.71
N THR A 146 1.26 -10.12 0.36
CA THR A 146 1.76 -8.74 0.36
C THR A 146 2.94 -8.56 1.31
N THR A 147 2.68 -8.54 2.61
CA THR A 147 3.70 -8.28 3.64
C THR A 147 4.81 -9.33 3.60
N LEU A 148 4.44 -10.62 3.64
CA LEU A 148 5.45 -11.70 3.64
C LEU A 148 6.24 -11.73 2.32
N SER A 149 5.58 -11.56 1.17
CA SER A 149 6.24 -11.48 -0.13
C SER A 149 7.28 -10.36 -0.17
N SER A 150 6.91 -9.15 0.30
CA SER A 150 7.80 -7.99 0.31
C SER A 150 8.98 -8.18 1.26
N PHE A 151 8.75 -8.71 2.47
CA PHE A 151 9.83 -9.00 3.42
C PHE A 151 10.76 -10.11 2.90
N ASN A 152 10.21 -11.19 2.34
CA ASN A 152 11.02 -12.27 1.78
C ASN A 152 11.94 -11.78 0.66
N ASP A 153 11.46 -10.87 -0.19
CA ASP A 153 12.27 -10.23 -1.23
C ASP A 153 13.39 -9.37 -0.63
N ALA A 154 13.04 -8.48 0.33
CA ALA A 154 14.00 -7.60 0.98
C ALA A 154 15.08 -8.39 1.76
N PHE A 155 14.69 -9.42 2.51
CA PHE A 155 15.65 -10.28 3.21
C PHE A 155 16.52 -11.10 2.27
N SER A 156 15.96 -11.58 1.15
CA SER A 156 16.72 -12.30 0.12
C SER A 156 17.75 -11.40 -0.55
N ALA A 157 17.35 -10.16 -0.86
CA ALA A 157 18.25 -9.15 -1.41
C ALA A 157 19.35 -8.77 -0.41
N LEU A 158 19.01 -8.57 0.87
CA LEU A 158 19.99 -8.27 1.91
C LEU A 158 21.00 -9.44 2.08
N LYS A 159 20.52 -10.68 2.07
CA LYS A 159 21.38 -11.87 2.18
C LYS A 159 22.39 -11.99 1.03
N SER A 160 22.05 -11.50 -0.15
CA SER A 160 22.95 -11.52 -1.32
C SER A 160 24.12 -10.52 -1.24
N LEU A 161 24.03 -9.52 -0.33
CA LEU A 161 25.08 -8.53 -0.07
C LEU A 161 26.03 -9.08 0.99
N GLU A 162 27.15 -9.72 0.60
CA GLU A 162 28.03 -10.45 1.51
C GLU A 162 28.67 -9.60 2.61
N THR A 163 28.94 -8.32 2.34
CA THR A 163 29.63 -7.40 3.25
C THR A 163 28.72 -6.49 4.05
N PHE A 164 27.45 -6.39 3.71
CA PHE A 164 26.47 -5.52 4.37
C PHE A 164 25.63 -6.31 5.39
N ARG A 165 25.84 -6.04 6.69
CA ARG A 165 25.21 -6.76 7.81
C ARG A 165 24.61 -5.78 8.83
N PRO A 166 23.63 -4.94 8.44
CA PRO A 166 22.97 -4.03 9.35
C PRO A 166 22.09 -4.79 10.35
N LYS A 167 21.80 -4.16 11.49
CA LYS A 167 20.70 -4.60 12.36
C LYS A 167 19.37 -4.36 11.64
N VAL A 168 18.47 -5.33 11.61
CA VAL A 168 17.17 -5.20 10.94
C VAL A 168 16.05 -5.33 11.95
N ARG A 169 15.14 -4.35 11.93
CA ARG A 169 13.85 -4.39 12.63
C ARG A 169 12.73 -4.31 11.59
N VAL A 170 11.54 -4.78 11.94
CA VAL A 170 10.39 -4.83 11.02
C VAL A 170 9.15 -4.23 11.65
N ILE A 171 8.36 -3.52 10.85
CA ILE A 171 6.98 -3.14 11.16
C ILE A 171 6.11 -3.88 10.16
N GLU A 172 5.49 -4.94 10.65
CA GLU A 172 4.79 -5.93 9.83
C GLU A 172 3.32 -5.58 9.62
N ARG A 173 2.69 -5.02 10.65
CA ARG A 173 1.28 -4.64 10.69
C ARG A 173 1.05 -3.47 11.64
N PHE A 174 0.06 -2.67 11.38
CA PHE A 174 -0.24 -1.49 12.20
C PHE A 174 -1.73 -1.08 12.18
N TYR A 175 -2.60 -1.94 11.66
CA TYR A 175 -4.04 -1.69 11.54
C TYR A 175 -4.74 -1.43 12.89
N ALA A 176 -4.22 -1.98 13.99
CA ALA A 176 -4.78 -1.82 15.32
C ALA A 176 -4.28 -0.56 16.06
N ASP A 177 -3.49 0.29 15.42
CA ASP A 177 -3.00 1.52 16.02
C ASP A 177 -4.09 2.59 16.07
N ASN A 178 -4.36 3.12 17.27
CA ASN A 178 -5.41 4.11 17.48
C ASN A 178 -5.17 5.40 16.69
N LYS A 179 -3.91 5.85 16.58
CA LYS A 179 -3.57 7.05 15.83
C LYS A 179 -3.85 6.89 14.33
N LEU A 180 -3.51 5.72 13.76
CA LEU A 180 -3.88 5.39 12.38
C LEU A 180 -5.40 5.47 12.19
N ASN A 181 -6.16 4.84 13.11
CA ASN A 181 -7.62 4.81 13.03
C ASN A 181 -8.25 6.19 13.15
N GLU A 182 -7.66 7.09 13.94
CA GLU A 182 -8.07 8.51 14.00
C GLU A 182 -7.80 9.25 12.67
N ILE A 183 -6.63 9.03 12.05
CA ILE A 183 -6.31 9.61 10.73
C ILE A 183 -7.28 9.11 9.68
N ILE A 184 -7.59 7.80 9.65
CA ILE A 184 -8.58 7.20 8.74
C ILE A 184 -9.95 7.86 8.92
N LEU A 185 -10.43 7.95 10.16
CA LEU A 185 -11.74 8.56 10.44
C LEU A 185 -11.78 10.01 10.00
N ASN A 186 -10.73 10.79 10.27
CA ASN A 186 -10.63 12.18 9.84
C ASN A 186 -10.62 12.32 8.30
N THR A 187 -9.96 11.39 7.59
CA THR A 187 -9.98 11.34 6.12
C THR A 187 -11.40 11.09 5.60
N ILE A 188 -12.14 10.17 6.21
CA ILE A 188 -13.54 9.90 5.87
C ILE A 188 -14.42 11.13 6.10
N LEU A 189 -14.28 11.80 7.24
CA LEU A 189 -15.03 13.01 7.56
C LEU A 189 -14.71 14.16 6.61
N SER A 190 -13.45 14.32 6.23
CA SER A 190 -13.02 15.30 5.23
C SER A 190 -13.65 15.02 3.86
N ALA A 191 -13.74 13.76 3.44
CA ALA A 191 -14.37 13.36 2.18
C ALA A 191 -15.89 13.60 2.18
N LEU A 192 -16.54 13.56 3.33
CA LEU A 192 -17.96 13.92 3.47
C LEU A 192 -18.22 15.42 3.19
N ASN A 193 -17.23 16.30 3.38
CA ASN A 193 -17.31 17.72 3.04
C ASN A 193 -18.63 18.38 3.50
N ASN A 194 -18.86 18.45 4.81
CA ASN A 194 -20.05 18.98 5.49
C ASN A 194 -21.37 18.19 5.29
N ARG A 195 -21.33 17.04 4.60
CA ARG A 195 -22.49 16.11 4.55
C ARG A 195 -22.65 15.39 5.88
N LYS A 196 -23.88 15.03 6.21
CA LYS A 196 -24.16 14.27 7.44
C LYS A 196 -23.79 12.80 7.25
N SER A 197 -22.90 12.27 8.07
CA SER A 197 -22.46 10.88 8.01
C SER A 197 -23.63 9.88 8.13
N GLN A 198 -24.63 10.19 8.95
CA GLN A 198 -25.85 9.37 9.14
C GLN A 198 -26.68 9.15 7.87
N ASP A 199 -26.46 9.93 6.81
CA ASP A 199 -27.16 9.79 5.54
C ASP A 199 -26.42 8.82 4.58
N PHE A 200 -25.24 8.32 4.96
CA PHE A 200 -24.38 7.47 4.15
C PHE A 200 -24.22 6.06 4.73
N VAL A 201 -24.18 5.09 3.84
CA VAL A 201 -23.61 3.76 4.10
C VAL A 201 -22.09 3.87 3.87
N LEU A 202 -21.29 3.59 4.90
CA LEU A 202 -19.82 3.53 4.81
C LEU A 202 -19.42 2.11 4.46
N ILE A 203 -18.71 1.94 3.36
CA ILE A 203 -18.15 0.66 2.93
C ILE A 203 -16.63 0.74 3.04
N PHE A 204 -16.04 -0.05 3.92
CA PHE A 204 -14.62 -0.32 3.93
C PHE A 204 -14.32 -1.36 2.86
N SER A 205 -13.64 -0.95 1.79
CA SER A 205 -13.24 -1.85 0.72
C SER A 205 -11.80 -2.30 0.93
N VAL A 206 -11.57 -3.60 0.86
CA VAL A 206 -10.24 -4.21 0.93
C VAL A 206 -10.02 -5.10 -0.29
N HIS A 207 -8.75 -5.33 -0.67
CA HIS A 207 -8.45 -6.26 -1.76
C HIS A 207 -8.96 -7.66 -1.41
N GLY A 208 -9.71 -8.28 -2.32
CA GLY A 208 -10.19 -9.63 -2.17
C GLY A 208 -9.05 -10.65 -2.30
N LEU A 209 -9.08 -11.69 -1.47
CA LEU A 209 -8.17 -12.83 -1.60
C LEU A 209 -8.94 -14.10 -1.93
N PRO A 210 -8.33 -15.05 -2.66
CA PRO A 210 -8.88 -16.39 -2.80
C PRO A 210 -9.07 -17.03 -1.43
N LYS A 211 -10.21 -17.67 -1.21
CA LYS A 211 -10.51 -18.33 0.06
C LYS A 211 -9.45 -19.38 0.45
N SER A 212 -8.84 -20.03 -0.54
CA SER A 212 -7.75 -20.98 -0.32
C SER A 212 -6.51 -20.39 0.37
N VAL A 213 -6.27 -19.08 0.24
CA VAL A 213 -5.18 -18.38 0.95
C VAL A 213 -5.51 -18.29 2.44
N ILE A 214 -6.75 -17.93 2.75
CA ILE A 214 -7.23 -17.87 4.14
C ILE A 214 -7.27 -19.26 4.77
N ASP A 215 -7.78 -20.27 4.05
CA ASP A 215 -7.83 -21.65 4.49
C ASP A 215 -6.42 -22.24 4.73
N ALA A 216 -5.38 -21.66 4.11
CA ALA A 216 -3.99 -22.00 4.36
C ALA A 216 -3.38 -21.29 5.60
N GLY A 217 -4.18 -20.50 6.34
CA GLY A 217 -3.77 -19.85 7.59
C GLY A 217 -3.37 -18.38 7.48
N ASP A 218 -3.66 -17.70 6.35
CA ASP A 218 -3.44 -16.27 6.23
C ASP A 218 -4.40 -15.48 7.13
N THR A 219 -3.88 -14.55 7.92
CA THR A 219 -4.65 -13.78 8.92
C THR A 219 -5.37 -12.57 8.35
N TYR A 220 -5.21 -12.28 7.06
CA TYR A 220 -5.69 -11.06 6.41
C TYR A 220 -7.17 -10.78 6.64
N GLN A 221 -8.04 -11.77 6.44
CA GLN A 221 -9.48 -11.59 6.63
C GLN A 221 -9.80 -11.19 8.07
N GLN A 222 -9.24 -11.90 9.04
CA GLN A 222 -9.45 -11.63 10.46
C GLN A 222 -8.95 -10.24 10.86
N GLU A 223 -7.81 -9.82 10.32
CA GLU A 223 -7.24 -8.49 10.57
C GLU A 223 -8.07 -7.38 9.94
N CYS A 224 -8.62 -7.57 8.73
CA CYS A 224 -9.55 -6.63 8.12
C CYS A 224 -10.86 -6.50 8.92
N GLU A 225 -11.45 -7.61 9.34
CA GLU A 225 -12.66 -7.62 10.17
C GLU A 225 -12.41 -6.95 11.54
N HIS A 226 -11.29 -7.24 12.18
CA HIS A 226 -10.90 -6.59 13.44
C HIS A 226 -10.67 -5.08 13.25
N HIS A 227 -9.99 -4.67 12.17
CA HIS A 227 -9.76 -3.25 11.87
C HIS A 227 -11.07 -2.48 11.71
N VAL A 228 -12.04 -3.04 10.98
CA VAL A 228 -13.37 -2.44 10.84
C VAL A 228 -14.08 -2.33 12.20
N ASN A 229 -13.96 -3.32 13.08
CA ASN A 229 -14.56 -3.27 14.41
C ASN A 229 -13.93 -2.16 15.27
N LEU A 230 -12.60 -2.00 15.25
CA LEU A 230 -11.91 -0.90 15.95
C LEU A 230 -12.40 0.48 15.44
N LEU A 231 -12.58 0.63 14.12
CA LEU A 231 -13.11 1.87 13.54
C LEU A 231 -14.58 2.11 13.93
N LYS A 232 -15.42 1.07 14.01
CA LYS A 232 -16.79 1.18 14.52
C LYS A 232 -16.83 1.64 15.99
N GLU A 233 -15.98 1.05 16.83
CA GLU A 233 -15.84 1.47 18.24
C GLU A 233 -15.41 2.95 18.35
N LEU A 234 -14.41 3.37 17.56
CA LEU A 234 -13.96 4.74 17.52
C LEU A 234 -15.07 5.71 17.09
N MET A 235 -15.83 5.35 16.04
CA MET A 235 -16.98 6.14 15.57
C MET A 235 -18.06 6.28 16.67
N GLN A 236 -18.34 5.20 17.39
CA GLN A 236 -19.27 5.20 18.51
C GLN A 236 -18.78 6.09 19.65
N GLN A 237 -17.52 6.00 20.05
CA GLN A 237 -16.91 6.83 21.09
C GLN A 237 -16.95 8.32 20.74
N LYS A 238 -16.80 8.67 19.46
CA LYS A 238 -16.83 10.05 18.96
C LYS A 238 -18.24 10.53 18.58
N ASN A 239 -19.28 9.71 18.78
CA ASN A 239 -20.67 10.00 18.38
C ASN A 239 -20.81 10.37 16.90
N ILE A 240 -20.17 9.64 16.02
CA ILE A 240 -20.20 9.79 14.56
C ILE A 240 -21.00 8.63 13.94
N PRO A 241 -22.34 8.75 13.82
CA PRO A 241 -23.17 7.70 13.27
C PRO A 241 -23.10 7.68 11.75
N PHE A 242 -23.01 6.48 11.18
CA PHE A 242 -23.30 6.21 9.77
C PHE A 242 -24.61 5.41 9.68
N LYS A 243 -25.28 5.43 8.53
CA LYS A 243 -26.49 4.63 8.29
C LYS A 243 -26.21 3.14 8.46
N GLU A 244 -25.08 2.70 7.95
CA GLU A 244 -24.52 1.37 8.11
C GLU A 244 -23.00 1.41 7.86
N VAL A 245 -22.23 0.51 8.50
CA VAL A 245 -20.77 0.37 8.32
C VAL A 245 -20.46 -1.07 7.96
N LEU A 246 -19.92 -1.28 6.76
CA LEU A 246 -19.75 -2.57 6.12
C LEU A 246 -18.28 -2.80 5.71
N LEU A 247 -17.89 -4.09 5.65
CA LEU A 247 -16.64 -4.54 5.02
C LEU A 247 -16.98 -5.23 3.69
N SER A 248 -16.19 -4.97 2.65
CA SER A 248 -16.31 -5.61 1.35
C SER A 248 -14.95 -5.95 0.76
N TYR A 249 -14.97 -6.87 -0.21
CA TYR A 249 -13.78 -7.38 -0.88
C TYR A 249 -13.86 -7.05 -2.37
N GLN A 250 -12.87 -6.28 -2.89
CA GLN A 250 -12.81 -5.87 -4.29
C GLN A 250 -11.92 -6.78 -5.14
N SER A 251 -11.90 -6.56 -6.46
CA SER A 251 -10.92 -7.12 -7.41
C SER A 251 -11.00 -8.65 -7.59
N LYS A 252 -12.20 -9.25 -7.50
CA LYS A 252 -12.39 -10.68 -7.81
C LYS A 252 -11.91 -11.04 -9.23
N LEU A 253 -11.15 -12.13 -9.35
CA LEU A 253 -10.53 -12.56 -10.60
C LEU A 253 -10.68 -14.07 -10.84
N GLY A 254 -11.21 -14.43 -12.03
CA GLY A 254 -11.34 -15.83 -12.44
C GLY A 254 -12.36 -16.64 -11.63
N PRO A 255 -12.38 -17.97 -11.80
CA PRO A 255 -13.45 -18.82 -11.29
C PRO A 255 -13.26 -19.30 -9.84
N MET A 256 -12.20 -18.85 -9.16
CA MET A 256 -11.91 -19.26 -7.78
C MET A 256 -12.94 -18.70 -6.80
N LYS A 257 -13.09 -19.36 -5.66
CA LYS A 257 -13.87 -18.80 -4.54
C LYS A 257 -13.05 -17.70 -3.88
N TRP A 258 -13.64 -16.54 -3.78
CA TRP A 258 -13.06 -15.34 -3.16
C TRP A 258 -13.72 -15.03 -1.82
N LEU A 259 -13.11 -14.14 -1.04
CA LEU A 259 -13.76 -13.55 0.11
C LEU A 259 -15.02 -12.76 -0.30
N GLU A 260 -16.01 -12.74 0.57
CA GLU A 260 -17.34 -12.14 0.37
C GLU A 260 -17.75 -11.31 1.59
N PRO A 261 -18.67 -10.33 1.40
CA PRO A 261 -19.31 -9.90 0.14
C PRO A 261 -18.39 -9.08 -0.75
N SER A 262 -18.61 -9.07 -2.07
CA SER A 262 -17.88 -8.18 -2.97
C SER A 262 -18.35 -6.73 -2.82
N THR A 263 -17.45 -5.78 -3.19
CA THR A 263 -17.81 -4.36 -3.19
C THR A 263 -18.93 -4.05 -4.15
N GLU A 264 -18.96 -4.68 -5.34
CA GLU A 264 -20.05 -4.56 -6.33
C GLU A 264 -21.39 -4.99 -5.75
N GLU A 265 -21.45 -6.16 -5.08
CA GLU A 265 -22.67 -6.68 -4.44
C GLU A 265 -23.22 -5.72 -3.39
N LEU A 266 -22.33 -5.09 -2.58
CA LEU A 266 -22.78 -4.14 -1.57
C LEU A 266 -23.27 -2.82 -2.19
N ILE A 267 -22.60 -2.31 -3.23
CA ILE A 267 -23.06 -1.13 -3.96
C ILE A 267 -24.47 -1.37 -4.53
N GLU A 268 -24.70 -2.53 -5.16
CA GLU A 268 -26.00 -2.86 -5.73
C GLU A 268 -27.09 -3.02 -4.66
N LYS A 269 -26.76 -3.73 -3.57
CA LYS A 269 -27.69 -3.92 -2.43
C LYS A 269 -28.11 -2.60 -1.81
N HIS A 270 -27.19 -1.62 -1.70
CA HIS A 270 -27.44 -0.32 -1.08
C HIS A 270 -27.72 0.81 -2.08
N ARG A 271 -28.15 0.49 -3.31
CA ARG A 271 -28.41 1.45 -4.39
C ARG A 271 -29.43 2.56 -4.06
N LYS A 272 -30.25 2.41 -3.03
CA LYS A 272 -31.20 3.42 -2.55
C LYS A 272 -30.61 4.33 -1.45
N SER A 273 -29.34 4.19 -1.13
CA SER A 273 -28.64 4.96 -0.11
C SER A 273 -27.52 5.77 -0.72
N ASN A 274 -27.11 6.84 -0.07
CA ASN A 274 -25.82 7.44 -0.36
C ASN A 274 -24.70 6.50 0.12
N ILE A 275 -23.63 6.42 -0.62
CA ILE A 275 -22.50 5.50 -0.34
C ILE A 275 -21.22 6.30 -0.25
N ILE A 276 -20.42 6.01 0.76
CA ILE A 276 -19.04 6.45 0.85
C ILE A 276 -18.13 5.24 1.02
N ILE A 277 -17.06 5.15 0.20
CA ILE A 277 -16.10 4.04 0.24
C ILE A 277 -14.77 4.55 0.77
N TYR A 278 -14.17 3.76 1.70
CA TYR A 278 -12.80 3.94 2.15
C TYR A 278 -11.95 2.72 1.79
N PRO A 279 -10.80 2.88 1.08
CA PRO A 279 -9.92 1.78 0.66
C PRO A 279 -9.01 1.31 1.81
N LEU A 280 -9.54 0.50 2.74
CA LEU A 280 -8.96 0.22 4.06
C LEU A 280 -7.63 -0.57 4.02
N ALA A 281 -7.37 -1.35 2.98
CA ALA A 281 -6.14 -2.13 2.85
C ALA A 281 -5.00 -1.37 2.17
N PHE A 282 -5.23 -0.13 1.75
CA PHE A 282 -4.27 0.69 1.01
C PHE A 282 -3.92 1.95 1.76
N THR A 283 -2.63 2.22 1.91
CA THR A 283 -2.13 3.49 2.46
C THR A 283 -1.81 4.50 1.37
N ILE A 284 -1.55 4.04 0.15
CA ILE A 284 -1.20 4.85 -1.02
C ILE A 284 -2.16 4.55 -2.17
N ASP A 285 -2.66 5.58 -2.84
CA ASP A 285 -3.50 5.45 -4.01
C ASP A 285 -2.79 4.72 -5.15
N ASN A 286 -3.54 3.88 -5.82
CA ASN A 286 -3.07 3.00 -6.88
C ASN A 286 -4.17 2.75 -7.92
N SER A 287 -3.96 1.81 -8.86
CA SER A 287 -4.96 1.53 -9.89
C SER A 287 -6.28 0.96 -9.34
N GLU A 288 -6.27 0.31 -8.19
CA GLU A 288 -7.49 -0.24 -7.59
C GLU A 288 -8.31 0.85 -6.92
N THR A 289 -7.67 1.83 -6.26
CA THR A 289 -8.39 2.92 -5.62
C THR A 289 -8.92 3.94 -6.63
N LEU A 290 -8.08 4.37 -7.59
CA LEU A 290 -8.45 5.43 -8.52
C LEU A 290 -9.24 4.91 -9.73
N TYR A 291 -8.94 3.71 -10.24
CA TYR A 291 -9.67 3.19 -11.39
C TYR A 291 -10.86 2.32 -10.98
N GLU A 292 -10.66 1.30 -10.13
CA GLU A 292 -11.75 0.37 -9.78
C GLU A 292 -12.77 1.03 -8.86
N LEU A 293 -12.33 1.55 -7.69
CA LEU A 293 -13.27 2.14 -6.74
C LEU A 293 -13.85 3.47 -7.24
N ASP A 294 -13.01 4.36 -7.80
CA ASP A 294 -13.50 5.67 -8.19
C ASP A 294 -14.10 5.68 -9.61
N MET A 295 -13.35 5.32 -10.66
CA MET A 295 -13.88 5.43 -12.02
C MET A 295 -14.91 4.34 -12.34
N GLN A 296 -14.59 3.06 -12.10
CA GLN A 296 -15.42 1.94 -12.51
C GLN A 296 -16.71 1.85 -11.68
N TYR A 297 -16.57 1.89 -10.34
CA TYR A 297 -17.76 1.79 -9.48
C TYR A 297 -18.57 3.08 -9.42
N ARG A 298 -17.98 4.25 -9.70
CA ARG A 298 -18.74 5.48 -9.91
C ARG A 298 -19.66 5.38 -11.11
N LEU A 299 -19.18 4.85 -12.24
CA LEU A 299 -20.05 4.58 -13.39
C LEU A 299 -21.16 3.55 -13.08
N MET A 300 -20.89 2.57 -12.23
CA MET A 300 -21.90 1.64 -11.74
C MET A 300 -22.93 2.37 -10.86
N ALA A 301 -22.48 3.20 -9.94
CA ALA A 301 -23.35 3.97 -9.06
C ALA A 301 -24.29 4.92 -9.86
N GLU A 302 -23.76 5.57 -10.90
CA GLU A 302 -24.55 6.39 -11.83
C GLU A 302 -25.64 5.58 -12.54
N ARG A 303 -25.31 4.38 -13.07
CA ARG A 303 -26.26 3.48 -13.72
C ARG A 303 -27.36 2.99 -12.75
N LEU A 304 -27.01 2.82 -11.48
CA LEU A 304 -27.93 2.42 -10.42
C LEU A 304 -28.72 3.61 -9.85
N ALA A 305 -28.51 4.82 -10.37
CA ALA A 305 -29.09 6.08 -9.91
C ALA A 305 -28.87 6.35 -8.41
N ILE A 306 -27.69 5.97 -7.89
CA ILE A 306 -27.28 6.31 -6.53
C ILE A 306 -27.06 7.81 -6.46
N LYS A 307 -27.73 8.49 -5.51
CA LYS A 307 -27.75 9.94 -5.45
C LYS A 307 -26.38 10.54 -5.14
N GLU A 308 -25.65 9.97 -4.19
CA GLU A 308 -24.28 10.37 -3.84
C GLU A 308 -23.41 9.14 -3.67
N TYR A 309 -22.33 9.12 -4.42
CA TYR A 309 -21.27 8.10 -4.35
C TYR A 309 -19.94 8.79 -4.16
N LEU A 310 -19.32 8.57 -2.99
CA LEU A 310 -18.05 9.19 -2.60
C LEU A 310 -16.98 8.11 -2.44
N VAL A 311 -15.76 8.41 -2.85
CA VAL A 311 -14.57 7.58 -2.59
C VAL A 311 -13.56 8.42 -1.85
N CYS A 312 -13.12 7.94 -0.69
CA CYS A 312 -12.07 8.57 0.08
C CYS A 312 -10.70 8.34 -0.58
N PRO A 313 -9.80 9.31 -0.56
CA PRO A 313 -8.41 9.04 -0.91
C PRO A 313 -7.76 8.13 0.14
N CYS A 314 -6.68 7.44 -0.23
CA CYS A 314 -5.77 6.84 0.73
C CYS A 314 -5.06 7.93 1.56
N LEU A 315 -4.26 7.52 2.54
CA LEU A 315 -3.50 8.45 3.40
C LEU A 315 -2.41 9.19 2.63
N ASN A 316 -1.87 8.56 1.59
CA ASN A 316 -0.89 9.11 0.65
C ASN A 316 0.34 9.71 1.35
N ASP A 317 0.76 10.89 0.93
CA ASP A 317 1.85 11.66 1.50
C ASP A 317 1.37 12.71 2.53
N SER A 318 0.20 12.50 3.18
CA SER A 318 -0.30 13.44 4.19
C SER A 318 0.68 13.61 5.36
N ILE A 319 0.67 14.80 5.96
CA ILE A 319 1.56 15.12 7.10
C ILE A 319 1.23 14.20 8.29
N GLU A 320 -0.04 13.95 8.53
CA GLU A 320 -0.51 13.10 9.61
C GLU A 320 -0.01 11.66 9.47
N PHE A 321 -0.04 11.12 8.24
CA PHE A 321 0.47 9.77 7.98
C PHE A 321 2.00 9.71 8.07
N ALA A 322 2.71 10.73 7.58
CA ALA A 322 4.16 10.82 7.74
C ALA A 322 4.56 10.88 9.24
N GLN A 323 3.87 11.69 10.04
CA GLN A 323 4.09 11.77 11.49
C GLN A 323 3.77 10.44 12.18
N PHE A 324 2.73 9.73 11.76
CA PHE A 324 2.41 8.39 12.25
C PHE A 324 3.56 7.40 11.97
N ILE A 325 4.10 7.38 10.75
CA ILE A 325 5.24 6.51 10.40
C ILE A 325 6.45 6.81 11.27
N ILE A 326 6.82 8.08 11.43
CA ILE A 326 7.95 8.51 12.27
C ILE A 326 7.77 8.03 13.71
N GLU A 327 6.60 8.22 14.28
CA GLU A 327 6.30 7.80 15.65
C GLU A 327 6.33 6.27 15.80
N ARG A 328 5.79 5.54 14.83
CA ARG A 328 5.83 4.07 14.81
C ARG A 328 7.27 3.55 14.79
N VAL A 329 8.14 4.17 13.98
CA VAL A 329 9.57 3.82 13.92
C VAL A 329 10.28 4.16 15.22
N LYS A 330 10.02 5.33 15.81
CA LYS A 330 10.62 5.75 17.10
C LYS A 330 10.23 4.81 18.26
N ASN A 331 8.99 4.34 18.26
CA ASN A 331 8.46 3.47 19.32
C ASN A 331 8.75 1.97 19.10
N LEU A 332 9.43 1.61 18.02
CA LEU A 332 9.82 0.23 17.73
C LEU A 332 10.91 -0.21 18.71
N LYS A 333 10.57 -1.11 19.63
CA LYS A 333 11.53 -1.67 20.61
C LYS A 333 12.64 -2.43 19.87
N GLU A 334 13.83 -2.45 20.50
CA GLU A 334 14.99 -3.21 20.00
C GLU A 334 14.73 -4.72 19.95
#